data_f965b8f540337e4969b4fa88f68b5a8e
#
_entry.id   f965b8f540337e4969b4fa88f68b5a8e
#
_cell.length_a   1.000
_cell.length_b   1.000
_cell.length_c   1.000
_cell.angle_alpha   90.00
_cell.angle_beta   90.00
_cell.angle_gamma   90.00
#
_symmetry.space_group_name_H-M   'P 1'
#
loop_
_entity.id
_entity.type
_entity.pdbx_description
1 polymer ?
#
loop_
_entity_poly.entity_id
_entity_poly.type
_entity_poly.pdbx_seq_one_letter_code
_entity_poly.pdbx_strand_id
1 'polypeptide(L)'
;MWIIPVSANERFIPLELFTGGEIREDTEIKFTKANKIFGEKKRKKIVGPEDWKNPQTGKTIKVYKRTRKGQSGLKTQLFTVTNDGQCIGRVWDSRRGGRIIKNGCKFPLGIWKEGETRSFEGSSGGKPRKIELTILKLGKKQKDKVKFNWKLYDGSGKLMDDNDYTFSAGKAMTKLNDKKISK
;
A
#
# COMPACT_ATOMS: atom_id res chain seq x y z
N MET A 1 6.62 29.25 13.16
CA MET A 1 6.66 27.83 12.74
C MET A 1 6.60 26.98 14.00
N TRP A 2 5.41 26.44 14.32
CA TRP A 2 5.20 25.66 15.53
C TRP A 2 5.74 24.25 15.27
N ILE A 3 6.80 23.89 15.96
CA ILE A 3 7.30 22.50 15.97
C ILE A 3 6.44 21.76 16.99
N ILE A 4 5.47 20.96 16.52
CA ILE A 4 4.74 20.04 17.37
C ILE A 4 5.73 18.97 17.79
N PRO A 5 6.02 18.78 19.09
CA PRO A 5 6.92 17.74 19.53
C PRO A 5 6.30 16.38 19.20
N VAL A 6 6.90 15.64 18.27
CA VAL A 6 6.53 14.27 17.96
C VAL A 6 6.88 13.44 19.21
N SER A 7 5.89 12.78 19.82
CA SER A 7 6.12 11.94 20.99
C SER A 7 7.12 10.83 20.66
N ALA A 8 7.81 10.29 21.67
CA ALA A 8 8.86 9.27 21.48
C ALA A 8 8.39 8.02 20.68
N ASN A 9 7.07 7.81 20.58
CA ASN A 9 6.45 6.68 19.87
C ASN A 9 5.79 7.06 18.55
N GLU A 10 5.86 8.33 18.14
CA GLU A 10 5.28 8.84 16.91
C GLU A 10 6.36 9.05 15.84
N ARG A 11 5.96 8.89 14.58
CA ARG A 11 6.80 9.21 13.43
C ARG A 11 5.98 9.63 12.23
N PHE A 12 6.50 10.60 11.47
CA PHE A 12 5.99 10.94 10.16
C PHE A 12 6.44 9.88 9.14
N ILE A 13 5.48 9.30 8.43
CA ILE A 13 5.68 8.34 7.34
C ILE A 13 5.53 9.10 6.01
N PRO A 14 6.63 9.38 5.29
CA PRO A 14 6.58 10.16 4.06
C PRO A 14 6.13 9.31 2.87
N LEU A 15 5.57 9.95 1.85
CA LEU A 15 5.12 9.32 0.61
C LEU A 15 6.28 8.62 -0.12
N GLU A 16 7.46 9.21 -0.08
CA GLU A 16 8.68 8.73 -0.75
C GLU A 16 9.09 7.32 -0.30
N LEU A 17 8.69 6.93 0.92
CA LEU A 17 8.91 5.59 1.42
C LEU A 17 8.24 4.52 0.54
N PHE A 18 7.11 4.85 -0.09
CA PHE A 18 6.31 3.93 -0.91
C PHE A 18 6.49 4.12 -2.40
N THR A 19 6.72 5.35 -2.85
CA THR A 19 6.95 5.66 -4.27
C THR A 19 8.41 5.42 -4.67
N GLY A 20 9.29 5.31 -3.68
CA GLY A 20 10.72 5.12 -3.83
C GLY A 20 11.39 6.37 -4.41
N GLY A 21 12.27 7.02 -3.65
CA GLY A 21 13.40 7.65 -4.27
C GLY A 21 14.04 6.63 -5.22
N GLU A 22 14.91 6.99 -6.11
CA GLU A 22 15.54 6.16 -7.14
C GLU A 22 15.62 4.65 -6.82
N ILE A 23 14.54 3.91 -7.06
CA ILE A 23 14.57 2.45 -6.98
C ILE A 23 15.12 1.99 -8.32
N ARG A 24 16.24 1.31 -8.30
CA ARG A 24 16.76 0.62 -9.47
C ARG A 24 15.69 -0.31 -10.03
N GLU A 25 15.46 -0.26 -11.33
CA GLU A 25 14.39 -0.99 -12.03
C GLU A 25 14.43 -2.51 -11.85
N ASP A 26 15.53 -3.05 -11.35
CA ASP A 26 15.88 -4.47 -11.35
C ASP A 26 15.77 -5.15 -9.98
N THR A 27 15.08 -4.56 -9.01
CA THR A 27 14.93 -5.23 -7.71
C THR A 27 13.95 -6.38 -7.81
N GLU A 28 14.45 -7.56 -8.03
CA GLU A 28 13.71 -8.82 -7.99
C GLU A 28 13.37 -9.17 -6.53
N ILE A 29 12.08 -9.21 -6.19
CA ILE A 29 11.63 -9.65 -4.87
C ILE A 29 11.05 -11.05 -5.01
N LYS A 30 11.76 -12.03 -4.47
CA LYS A 30 11.26 -13.41 -4.38
C LYS A 30 10.19 -13.48 -3.29
N PHE A 31 9.01 -13.95 -3.66
CA PHE A 31 7.94 -14.24 -2.70
C PHE A 31 7.80 -15.75 -2.54
N THR A 32 7.99 -16.21 -1.32
CA THR A 32 7.54 -17.53 -0.90
C THR A 32 6.15 -17.39 -0.28
N LYS A 33 5.14 -17.91 -0.93
CA LYS A 33 3.81 -18.04 -0.35
C LYS A 33 3.60 -19.53 -0.10
N ALA A 34 3.55 -19.91 1.19
CA ALA A 34 3.14 -21.25 1.63
C ALA A 34 3.72 -22.39 0.77
N ASN A 35 5.03 -22.59 0.82
CA ASN A 35 5.75 -23.70 0.14
C ASN A 35 5.58 -23.80 -1.38
N LYS A 36 4.99 -22.82 -2.05
CA LYS A 36 4.99 -22.71 -3.51
C LYS A 36 5.88 -21.54 -3.91
N ILE A 37 6.96 -21.83 -4.59
CA ILE A 37 7.73 -20.83 -5.34
C ILE A 37 6.83 -20.39 -6.50
N PHE A 38 6.06 -19.32 -6.29
CA PHE A 38 5.43 -18.65 -7.40
C PHE A 38 6.52 -17.85 -8.07
N GLY A 39 6.84 -18.21 -9.31
CA GLY A 39 7.89 -17.66 -10.12
C GLY A 39 8.13 -16.16 -9.91
N GLU A 40 9.34 -15.72 -10.12
CA GLU A 40 9.86 -14.38 -9.90
C GLU A 40 8.87 -13.31 -10.35
N LYS A 41 8.34 -12.55 -9.40
CA LYS A 41 7.47 -11.41 -9.70
C LYS A 41 8.31 -10.15 -9.68
N LYS A 42 8.75 -9.72 -10.86
CA LYS A 42 9.36 -8.37 -10.99
C LYS A 42 8.33 -7.33 -10.55
N ARG A 43 8.59 -6.66 -9.43
CA ARG A 43 7.78 -5.52 -9.00
C ARG A 43 8.32 -4.27 -9.65
N LYS A 44 7.52 -3.71 -10.53
CA LYS A 44 7.81 -2.38 -11.03
C LYS A 44 7.52 -1.33 -9.95
N LYS A 45 8.32 -0.29 -9.96
CA LYS A 45 8.25 0.93 -9.18
C LYS A 45 6.83 1.52 -9.20
N ILE A 46 6.42 2.16 -8.13
CA ILE A 46 5.31 3.10 -8.17
C ILE A 46 5.88 4.41 -8.73
N VAL A 47 5.42 4.81 -9.90
CA VAL A 47 5.88 6.01 -10.61
C VAL A 47 4.77 7.05 -10.67
N GLY A 48 5.12 8.31 -10.75
CA GLY A 48 4.19 9.42 -10.84
C GLY A 48 4.66 10.61 -9.99
N PRO A 49 3.78 11.62 -9.75
CA PRO A 49 2.37 11.60 -10.17
C PRO A 49 2.16 11.86 -11.66
N GLU A 50 1.12 11.26 -12.25
CA GLU A 50 0.62 11.55 -13.59
C GLU A 50 -0.87 11.91 -13.53
N ASP A 51 -1.37 12.65 -14.51
CA ASP A 51 -2.79 12.96 -14.63
C ASP A 51 -3.56 11.72 -15.11
N TRP A 52 -4.68 11.44 -14.45
CA TRP A 52 -5.57 10.37 -14.82
C TRP A 52 -7.04 10.81 -14.72
N LYS A 53 -7.77 10.64 -15.82
CA LYS A 53 -9.21 10.92 -15.87
C LYS A 53 -9.98 9.71 -15.34
N ASN A 54 -10.67 9.88 -14.22
CA ASN A 54 -11.50 8.84 -13.64
C ASN A 54 -12.70 8.54 -14.56
N PRO A 55 -12.85 7.33 -15.09
CA PRO A 55 -13.90 7.00 -16.05
C PRO A 55 -15.32 7.04 -15.47
N GLN A 56 -15.47 6.96 -14.16
CA GLN A 56 -16.80 7.06 -13.52
C GLN A 56 -17.23 8.50 -13.23
N THR A 57 -16.29 9.36 -12.87
CA THR A 57 -16.61 10.73 -12.43
C THR A 57 -16.26 11.79 -13.47
N GLY A 58 -15.49 11.43 -14.49
CA GLY A 58 -14.92 12.36 -15.47
C GLY A 58 -13.85 13.30 -14.91
N LYS A 59 -13.60 13.29 -13.61
CA LYS A 59 -12.62 14.17 -12.95
C LYS A 59 -11.19 13.69 -13.22
N THR A 60 -10.30 14.64 -13.49
CA THR A 60 -8.85 14.39 -13.57
C THR A 60 -8.25 14.50 -12.17
N ILE A 61 -7.48 13.49 -11.77
CA ILE A 61 -6.74 13.45 -10.49
C ILE A 61 -5.30 13.04 -10.71
N LYS A 62 -4.40 13.45 -9.81
CA LYS A 62 -3.01 13.00 -9.81
C LYS A 62 -2.92 11.58 -9.25
N VAL A 63 -2.29 10.67 -9.98
CA VAL A 63 -2.13 9.27 -9.58
C VAL A 63 -0.68 8.82 -9.70
N TYR A 64 -0.36 7.84 -8.85
CA TYR A 64 0.87 7.07 -8.91
C TYR A 64 0.56 5.69 -9.50
N LYS A 65 1.36 5.24 -10.45
CA LYS A 65 1.13 4.02 -11.22
C LYS A 65 2.09 2.92 -10.82
N ARG A 66 1.56 1.74 -10.56
CA ARG A 66 2.34 0.53 -10.37
C ARG A 66 1.94 -0.52 -11.38
N THR A 67 2.92 -1.04 -12.12
CA THR A 67 2.72 -2.13 -13.06
C THR A 67 3.40 -3.38 -12.51
N ARG A 68 2.75 -4.53 -12.58
CA ARG A 68 3.32 -5.83 -12.21
C ARG A 68 2.93 -6.91 -13.20
N LYS A 69 3.85 -7.80 -13.56
CA LYS A 69 3.56 -9.01 -14.30
C LYS A 69 2.97 -10.06 -13.34
N GLY A 70 1.84 -10.64 -13.68
CA GLY A 70 1.21 -11.76 -12.97
C GLY A 70 1.00 -12.93 -13.93
N GLN A 71 0.48 -14.06 -13.43
CA GLN A 71 0.15 -15.22 -14.27
C GLN A 71 -0.80 -14.89 -15.43
N SER A 72 -1.75 -13.97 -15.19
CA SER A 72 -2.73 -13.48 -16.20
C SER A 72 -2.26 -12.21 -16.91
N GLY A 73 -0.96 -12.03 -17.14
CA GLY A 73 -0.40 -10.89 -17.87
C GLY A 73 -0.10 -9.66 -16.99
N LEU A 74 0.05 -8.51 -17.66
CA LEU A 74 0.42 -7.24 -17.05
C LEU A 74 -0.77 -6.66 -16.26
N LYS A 75 -0.54 -6.31 -14.99
CA LYS A 75 -1.54 -5.68 -14.12
C LYS A 75 -1.08 -4.29 -13.74
N THR A 76 -1.94 -3.31 -13.99
CA THR A 76 -1.72 -1.92 -13.61
C THR A 76 -2.60 -1.55 -12.43
N GLN A 77 -2.04 -0.83 -11.47
CA GLN A 77 -2.76 -0.30 -10.32
C GLN A 77 -2.43 1.18 -10.18
N LEU A 78 -3.46 2.00 -9.95
CA LEU A 78 -3.32 3.43 -9.74
C LEU A 78 -3.63 3.76 -8.29
N PHE A 79 -2.84 4.67 -7.73
CA PHE A 79 -2.88 5.11 -6.35
C PHE A 79 -2.93 6.63 -6.27
N THR A 80 -3.57 7.16 -5.23
CA THR A 80 -3.53 8.59 -4.89
C THR A 80 -3.41 8.76 -3.38
N VAL A 81 -2.92 9.91 -2.95
CA VAL A 81 -2.96 10.30 -1.55
C VAL A 81 -4.41 10.60 -1.18
N THR A 82 -4.89 10.08 -0.05
CA THR A 82 -6.22 10.39 0.46
C THR A 82 -6.34 11.85 0.85
N ASN A 83 -7.57 12.40 0.82
CA ASN A 83 -7.81 13.83 1.08
C ASN A 83 -7.32 14.29 2.47
N ASP A 84 -7.36 13.39 3.44
CA ASP A 84 -6.86 13.61 4.80
C ASP A 84 -5.34 13.44 4.94
N GLY A 85 -4.64 13.06 3.85
CA GLY A 85 -3.20 12.82 3.84
C GLY A 85 -2.74 11.60 4.67
N GLN A 86 -3.65 10.79 5.20
CA GLN A 86 -3.31 9.70 6.12
C GLN A 86 -2.95 8.39 5.41
N CYS A 87 -3.18 8.31 4.12
CA CYS A 87 -2.96 7.08 3.37
C CYS A 87 -2.66 7.35 1.89
N ILE A 88 -1.84 6.49 1.29
CA ILE A 88 -1.87 6.32 -0.15
C ILE A 88 -2.84 5.18 -0.49
N GLY A 89 -3.92 5.53 -1.17
CA GLY A 89 -5.03 4.65 -1.49
C GLY A 89 -4.98 4.16 -2.93
N ARG A 90 -5.38 2.92 -3.17
CA ARG A 90 -5.57 2.43 -4.53
C ARG A 90 -6.93 2.91 -5.05
N VAL A 91 -6.94 3.58 -6.22
CA VAL A 91 -8.16 4.12 -6.84
C VAL A 91 -8.63 3.30 -8.04
N TRP A 92 -7.72 2.54 -8.68
CA TRP A 92 -8.04 1.72 -9.84
C TRP A 92 -7.13 0.48 -9.93
N ASP A 93 -7.66 -0.57 -10.57
CA ASP A 93 -6.94 -1.83 -10.80
C ASP A 93 -7.39 -2.43 -12.12
N SER A 94 -6.47 -2.77 -13.01
CA SER A 94 -6.76 -3.30 -14.36
C SER A 94 -7.42 -4.69 -14.39
N ARG A 95 -7.59 -5.33 -13.22
CA ARG A 95 -8.25 -6.64 -13.16
C ARG A 95 -9.71 -6.53 -13.63
N ARG A 96 -10.16 -7.52 -14.39
CA ARG A 96 -11.55 -7.62 -14.89
C ARG A 96 -11.99 -6.37 -15.68
N GLY A 97 -11.15 -5.91 -16.61
CA GLY A 97 -11.47 -4.75 -17.46
C GLY A 97 -11.36 -3.38 -16.80
N GLY A 98 -10.80 -3.32 -15.59
CA GLY A 98 -10.68 -2.10 -14.80
C GLY A 98 -11.70 -2.05 -13.67
N ARG A 99 -11.19 -1.97 -12.44
CA ARG A 99 -12.00 -1.87 -11.23
C ARG A 99 -11.72 -0.56 -10.52
N ILE A 100 -12.75 0.24 -10.36
CA ILE A 100 -12.70 1.46 -9.55
C ILE A 100 -12.72 1.07 -8.06
N ILE A 101 -11.90 1.74 -7.28
CA ILE A 101 -11.78 1.57 -5.84
C ILE A 101 -11.97 2.95 -5.21
N LYS A 102 -12.98 3.10 -4.37
CA LYS A 102 -13.23 4.33 -3.62
C LYS A 102 -12.62 4.20 -2.23
N ASN A 103 -11.94 5.24 -1.78
CA ASN A 103 -11.31 5.32 -0.44
C ASN A 103 -10.45 4.09 -0.08
N GLY A 104 -9.81 3.51 -1.06
CA GLY A 104 -9.01 2.29 -0.89
C GLY A 104 -7.67 2.59 -0.25
N CYS A 105 -7.60 2.68 1.08
CA CYS A 105 -6.34 2.83 1.78
C CYS A 105 -5.44 1.60 1.60
N LYS A 106 -4.14 1.81 1.35
CA LYS A 106 -3.18 0.71 1.15
C LYS A 106 -1.88 0.88 1.93
N PHE A 107 -1.37 2.09 2.07
CA PHE A 107 -0.12 2.37 2.77
C PHE A 107 -0.29 3.58 3.69
N PRO A 108 0.13 3.49 4.96
CA PRO A 108 -0.01 4.59 5.91
C PRO A 108 0.85 5.78 5.51
N LEU A 109 0.33 7.00 5.68
CA LEU A 109 1.04 8.27 5.50
C LEU A 109 0.82 9.18 6.69
N GLY A 110 1.68 10.20 6.83
CA GLY A 110 1.57 11.20 7.89
C GLY A 110 2.03 10.67 9.24
N ILE A 111 1.50 11.22 10.33
CA ILE A 111 1.95 10.92 11.69
C ILE A 111 1.22 9.69 12.21
N TRP A 112 1.98 8.71 12.67
CA TRP A 112 1.50 7.46 13.25
C TRP A 112 2.29 7.08 14.49
N LYS A 113 1.60 6.40 15.44
CA LYS A 113 2.22 5.75 16.61
C LYS A 113 2.48 4.26 16.32
N GLU A 114 3.52 3.72 16.94
CA GLU A 114 3.73 2.27 16.97
C GLU A 114 2.59 1.61 17.73
N GLY A 115 1.98 0.56 17.18
CA GLY A 115 0.79 -0.11 17.69
C GLY A 115 -0.54 0.53 17.30
N GLU A 116 -0.54 1.72 16.71
CA GLU A 116 -1.76 2.41 16.30
C GLU A 116 -2.46 1.67 15.16
N THR A 117 -3.80 1.55 15.27
CA THR A 117 -4.68 1.02 14.22
C THR A 117 -5.66 2.10 13.78
N ARG A 118 -5.79 2.29 12.47
CA ARG A 118 -6.82 3.14 11.86
C ARG A 118 -7.66 2.33 10.88
N SER A 119 -8.97 2.63 10.85
CA SER A 119 -9.94 2.00 9.96
C SER A 119 -10.35 2.97 8.85
N PHE A 120 -10.54 2.43 7.66
CA PHE A 120 -10.93 3.18 6.47
C PHE A 120 -12.08 2.44 5.78
N GLU A 121 -13.21 3.13 5.63
CA GLU A 121 -14.34 2.64 4.87
C GLU A 121 -14.14 2.95 3.38
N GLY A 122 -14.50 2.01 2.51
CA GLY A 122 -14.34 2.18 1.08
C GLY A 122 -15.17 1.22 0.26
N SER A 123 -14.91 1.16 -1.03
CA SER A 123 -15.56 0.18 -1.90
C SER A 123 -14.63 -0.30 -3.02
N SER A 124 -14.90 -1.47 -3.55
CA SER A 124 -14.16 -2.03 -4.69
C SER A 124 -15.13 -2.72 -5.65
N GLY A 125 -15.28 -2.12 -6.85
CA GLY A 125 -16.25 -2.58 -7.84
C GLY A 125 -17.69 -2.51 -7.31
N GLY A 126 -18.04 -1.42 -6.63
CA GLY A 126 -19.36 -1.17 -6.05
C GLY A 126 -19.67 -1.91 -4.74
N LYS A 127 -18.79 -2.83 -4.29
CA LYS A 127 -19.01 -3.60 -3.06
C LYS A 127 -18.34 -2.92 -1.87
N PRO A 128 -19.02 -2.73 -0.72
CA PRO A 128 -18.45 -2.17 0.50
C PRO A 128 -17.20 -2.93 0.95
N ARG A 129 -16.23 -2.20 1.51
CA ARG A 129 -14.99 -2.73 2.07
C ARG A 129 -14.59 -1.90 3.29
N LYS A 130 -14.09 -2.59 4.31
CA LYS A 130 -13.39 -1.97 5.44
C LYS A 130 -11.91 -2.36 5.37
N ILE A 131 -11.04 -1.42 5.62
CA ILE A 131 -9.59 -1.64 5.67
C ILE A 131 -9.10 -1.23 7.04
N GLU A 132 -8.26 -2.04 7.65
CA GLU A 132 -7.54 -1.70 8.88
C GLU A 132 -6.05 -1.69 8.60
N LEU A 133 -5.39 -0.61 9.04
CA LEU A 133 -3.94 -0.47 9.05
C LEU A 133 -3.45 -0.39 10.48
N THR A 134 -2.54 -1.29 10.85
CA THR A 134 -1.89 -1.28 12.17
C THR A 134 -0.39 -1.09 11.99
N ILE A 135 0.19 -0.07 12.62
CA ILE A 135 1.65 0.11 12.62
C ILE A 135 2.27 -0.88 13.60
N LEU A 136 3.03 -1.84 13.08
CA LEU A 136 3.69 -2.87 13.89
C LEU A 136 5.06 -2.42 14.40
N LYS A 137 5.80 -1.63 13.62
CA LYS A 137 7.12 -1.13 13.98
C LYS A 137 7.52 0.08 13.14
N LEU A 138 7.93 1.14 13.80
CA LEU A 138 8.39 2.37 13.15
C LEU A 138 9.90 2.42 12.92
N GLY A 139 10.67 1.50 13.51
CA GLY A 139 12.11 1.41 13.32
C GLY A 139 12.89 2.59 13.92
N LYS A 140 12.86 2.76 15.23
CA LYS A 140 13.52 3.88 15.95
C LYS A 140 15.01 4.07 15.58
N LYS A 141 15.74 2.97 15.34
CA LYS A 141 17.14 3.00 14.88
C LYS A 141 17.29 3.08 13.36
N GLN A 142 16.18 2.90 12.62
CA GLN A 142 16.15 2.87 11.17
C GLN A 142 14.97 3.73 10.72
N LYS A 143 15.16 5.06 10.79
CA LYS A 143 14.15 6.06 10.38
C LYS A 143 13.61 5.85 8.95
N ASP A 144 14.30 5.02 8.20
CA ASP A 144 14.00 4.61 6.83
C ASP A 144 13.10 3.39 6.69
N LYS A 145 12.61 2.79 7.80
CA LYS A 145 11.77 1.59 7.76
C LYS A 145 10.43 1.77 8.46
N VAL A 146 9.40 1.12 7.90
CA VAL A 146 8.10 0.95 8.53
C VAL A 146 7.62 -0.48 8.33
N LYS A 147 7.08 -1.10 9.38
CA LYS A 147 6.34 -2.37 9.30
C LYS A 147 4.91 -2.11 9.72
N PHE A 148 3.95 -2.58 8.92
CA PHE A 148 2.53 -2.45 9.22
C PHE A 148 1.75 -3.68 8.75
N ASN A 149 0.66 -3.96 9.43
CA ASN A 149 -0.34 -4.94 9.03
C ASN A 149 -1.46 -4.24 8.25
N TRP A 150 -1.95 -4.87 7.21
CA TRP A 150 -3.08 -4.42 6.40
C TRP A 150 -4.11 -5.53 6.30
N LYS A 151 -5.30 -5.27 6.80
CA LYS A 151 -6.45 -6.17 6.74
C LYS A 151 -7.51 -5.62 5.82
N LEU A 152 -8.21 -6.51 5.13
CA LEU A 152 -9.33 -6.19 4.26
C LEU A 152 -10.53 -7.04 4.68
N TYR A 153 -11.63 -6.38 4.93
CA TYR A 153 -12.92 -7.00 5.23
C TYR A 153 -13.92 -6.72 4.11
N ASP A 154 -14.86 -7.64 3.89
CA ASP A 154 -16.03 -7.40 3.03
C ASP A 154 -17.14 -6.66 3.75
N GLY A 155 -18.26 -6.40 3.04
CA GLY A 155 -19.41 -5.67 3.61
C GLY A 155 -20.14 -6.40 4.74
N SER A 156 -19.89 -7.70 4.94
CA SER A 156 -20.42 -8.49 6.07
C SER A 156 -19.45 -8.54 7.26
N GLY A 157 -18.30 -7.89 7.18
CA GLY A 157 -17.25 -7.94 8.21
C GLY A 157 -16.33 -9.16 8.12
N LYS A 158 -16.47 -10.01 7.10
CA LYS A 158 -15.60 -11.18 6.90
C LYS A 158 -14.20 -10.75 6.45
N LEU A 159 -13.17 -11.25 7.13
CA LEU A 159 -11.78 -11.04 6.76
C LEU A 159 -11.46 -11.70 5.40
N MET A 160 -11.05 -10.89 4.43
CA MET A 160 -10.72 -11.32 3.07
C MET A 160 -9.22 -11.41 2.82
N ASP A 161 -8.44 -10.55 3.49
CA ASP A 161 -6.99 -10.46 3.28
C ASP A 161 -6.33 -9.94 4.56
N ASP A 162 -5.17 -10.48 4.91
CA ASP A 162 -4.37 -10.11 6.08
C ASP A 162 -2.90 -10.20 5.70
N ASN A 163 -2.21 -9.06 5.64
CA ASN A 163 -0.85 -9.00 5.17
C ASN A 163 0.01 -8.04 5.98
N ASP A 164 1.18 -8.52 6.38
CA ASP A 164 2.25 -7.69 6.94
C ASP A 164 3.14 -7.16 5.81
N TYR A 165 3.40 -5.87 5.83
CA TYR A 165 4.29 -5.20 4.89
C TYR A 165 5.46 -4.55 5.61
N THR A 166 6.66 -4.68 5.04
CA THR A 166 7.83 -3.91 5.48
C THR A 166 8.34 -3.10 4.30
N PHE A 167 8.47 -1.80 4.49
CA PHE A 167 9.07 -0.88 3.52
C PHE A 167 10.34 -0.27 4.10
N SER A 168 11.31 0.00 3.23
CA SER A 168 12.53 0.73 3.56
C SER A 168 12.75 1.81 2.52
N ALA A 169 13.21 2.99 2.95
CA ALA A 169 13.53 4.08 2.04
C ALA A 169 14.58 3.64 1.01
N GLY A 170 14.43 4.09 -0.25
CA GLY A 170 15.32 3.73 -1.36
C GLY A 170 15.28 2.25 -1.76
N LYS A 171 14.44 1.44 -1.10
CA LYS A 171 14.22 0.02 -1.44
C LYS A 171 12.72 -0.21 -1.58
N ALA A 172 12.32 -0.99 -2.56
CA ALA A 172 10.94 -1.43 -2.67
C ALA A 172 10.52 -2.16 -1.38
N MET A 173 9.24 -2.56 -1.28
CA MET A 173 8.78 -3.41 -0.18
C MET A 173 9.75 -4.57 0.04
N THR A 174 10.38 -4.60 1.20
CA THR A 174 11.44 -5.56 1.51
C THR A 174 10.90 -6.90 2.01
N LYS A 175 9.68 -6.89 2.61
CA LYS A 175 9.05 -8.10 3.10
C LYS A 175 7.53 -8.03 2.95
N LEU A 176 6.93 -9.17 2.62
CA LEU A 176 5.50 -9.42 2.63
C LEU A 176 5.27 -10.69 3.43
N ASN A 177 4.50 -10.58 4.53
CA ASN A 177 4.15 -11.67 5.43
C ASN A 177 5.36 -12.45 5.95
N ASP A 178 5.93 -12.02 7.06
CA ASP A 178 6.92 -12.81 7.82
C ASP A 178 6.28 -14.07 8.46
N LYS A 179 4.96 -14.20 8.40
CA LYS A 179 4.24 -15.36 8.91
C LYS A 179 4.50 -16.55 7.99
N LYS A 180 5.26 -17.53 8.47
CA LYS A 180 5.06 -18.91 8.05
C LYS A 180 3.58 -19.21 8.26
N ILE A 181 2.84 -19.40 7.18
CA ILE A 181 1.48 -19.89 7.28
C ILE A 181 1.65 -21.30 7.85
N SER A 182 1.41 -21.44 9.17
CA SER A 182 1.24 -22.76 9.77
C SER A 182 0.10 -23.45 9.02
N LYS A 183 0.35 -24.69 8.64
CA LYS A 183 -0.65 -25.57 8.05
C LYS A 183 -1.88 -25.66 8.93
#